data_54f530773d9ee94880f91b91759faad2
#
_entry.id   54f530773d9ee94880f91b91759faad2
#
_cell.length_a   1.000
_cell.length_b   1.000
_cell.length_c   1.000
_cell.angle_alpha   90.00
_cell.angle_beta   90.00
_cell.angle_gamma   90.00
#
_symmetry.space_group_name_H-M   'P 1'
#
loop_
_entity.id
_entity.type
_entity.pdbx_description
1 polymer ?
#
loop_
_entity_poly.entity_id
_entity_poly.type
_entity_poly.pdbx_seq_one_letter_code
_entity_poly.pdbx_strand_id
1 'polypeptide(L)'
;MADCLFCSIVAEEIPADIVLSNDDVVAFRDIAPQAPVHVLVVPRDHHANVGELASAAPATTATLLQAAQEVAAEEGVGGAYRVVFNTGAGAGQTVFHVHAHVIGGRNLEWPPG
;
A
#
# COMPACT_ATOMS: atom_id res chain seq x y z
N MET A 1 9.88 6.37 -13.96
CA MET A 1 11.18 6.07 -13.33
C MET A 1 11.50 4.61 -13.52
N ALA A 2 12.53 4.35 -14.31
CA ALA A 2 12.91 2.97 -14.61
C ALA A 2 13.35 2.19 -13.38
N ASP A 3 13.87 2.89 -12.37
CA ASP A 3 14.44 2.24 -11.19
C ASP A 3 13.44 2.00 -10.07
N CYS A 4 12.20 2.47 -10.22
CA CYS A 4 11.18 2.27 -9.20
C CYS A 4 10.31 1.07 -9.54
N LEU A 5 10.39 0.03 -8.71
CA LEU A 5 9.59 -1.18 -8.89
C LEU A 5 8.09 -0.87 -8.95
N PHE A 6 7.60 -0.02 -8.06
CA PHE A 6 6.17 0.28 -8.00
C PHE A 6 5.72 1.19 -9.14
N CYS A 7 6.57 2.09 -9.61
CA CYS A 7 6.30 2.85 -10.84
C CYS A 7 6.14 1.90 -12.03
N SER A 8 6.97 0.86 -12.10
CA SER A 8 6.89 -0.13 -13.17
C SER A 8 5.62 -0.97 -13.08
N ILE A 9 5.17 -1.29 -11.87
CA ILE A 9 3.89 -2.01 -11.67
C ILE A 9 2.71 -1.12 -12.09
N VAL A 10 2.72 0.14 -11.68
CA VAL A 10 1.67 1.11 -12.03
C VAL A 10 1.60 1.30 -13.55
N ALA A 11 2.74 1.31 -14.21
CA ALA A 11 2.82 1.46 -15.67
C ALA A 11 2.55 0.14 -16.42
N GLU A 12 2.27 -0.93 -15.71
CA GLU A 12 2.00 -2.26 -16.27
C GLU A 12 3.19 -2.84 -17.04
N GLU A 13 4.40 -2.42 -16.68
CA GLU A 13 5.64 -2.94 -17.26
C GLU A 13 6.08 -4.24 -16.57
N ILE A 14 5.64 -4.45 -15.34
CA ILE A 14 5.91 -5.65 -14.55
C ILE A 14 4.57 -6.21 -14.09
N PRO A 15 4.34 -7.53 -14.21
CA PRO A 15 3.09 -8.12 -13.75
C PRO A 15 2.94 -8.06 -12.22
N ALA A 16 1.71 -7.90 -11.76
CA ALA A 16 1.36 -7.95 -10.35
C ALA A 16 -0.08 -8.43 -10.21
N ASP A 17 -0.43 -8.95 -9.04
CA ASP A 17 -1.78 -9.40 -8.75
C ASP A 17 -2.61 -8.21 -8.29
N ILE A 18 -3.17 -7.47 -9.24
CA ILE A 18 -3.93 -6.25 -9.00
C ILE A 18 -5.31 -6.60 -8.45
N VAL A 19 -5.66 -6.01 -7.31
CA VAL A 19 -6.96 -6.21 -6.67
C VAL A 19 -7.85 -4.98 -6.74
N LEU A 20 -7.29 -3.80 -6.98
CA LEU A 20 -8.03 -2.55 -7.13
C LEU A 20 -7.20 -1.58 -7.96
N SER A 21 -7.86 -0.83 -8.83
CA SER A 21 -7.20 0.18 -9.67
C SER A 21 -8.19 1.27 -9.97
N ASN A 22 -7.78 2.52 -9.76
CA ASN A 22 -8.55 3.69 -10.16
C ASN A 22 -7.60 4.78 -10.69
N ASP A 23 -8.11 5.99 -10.89
CA ASP A 23 -7.31 7.06 -11.49
C ASP A 23 -6.14 7.51 -10.63
N ASP A 24 -6.20 7.29 -9.32
CA ASP A 24 -5.22 7.83 -8.37
C ASP A 24 -4.33 6.78 -7.74
N VAL A 25 -4.83 5.55 -7.57
CA VAL A 25 -4.13 4.51 -6.82
C VAL A 25 -4.26 3.14 -7.49
N VAL A 26 -3.31 2.27 -7.16
CA VAL A 26 -3.32 0.86 -7.55
C VAL A 26 -3.07 0.04 -6.29
N ALA A 27 -3.79 -1.07 -6.13
CA ALA A 27 -3.58 -2.00 -5.04
C ALA A 27 -3.26 -3.38 -5.60
N PHE A 28 -2.26 -4.04 -5.03
CA PHE A 28 -1.82 -5.36 -5.47
C PHE A 28 -1.32 -6.19 -4.29
N ARG A 29 -1.40 -7.52 -4.41
CA ARG A 29 -0.99 -8.41 -3.33
C ARG A 29 0.53 -8.42 -3.19
N ASP A 30 0.98 -8.43 -1.92
CA ASP A 30 2.41 -8.57 -1.62
C ASP A 30 2.87 -9.98 -2.01
N ILE A 31 4.03 -10.08 -2.67
CA ILE A 31 4.58 -11.38 -3.09
C ILE A 31 5.18 -12.17 -1.94
N ALA A 32 5.41 -11.51 -0.80
CA ALA A 32 5.91 -12.14 0.42
C ALA A 32 4.97 -11.82 1.58
N PRO A 33 3.72 -12.31 1.55
CA PRO A 33 2.71 -11.88 2.49
C PRO A 33 3.05 -12.25 3.93
N GLN A 34 2.79 -11.32 4.84
CA GLN A 34 3.03 -11.49 6.28
C GLN A 34 1.74 -11.85 7.02
N ALA A 35 0.63 -12.00 6.29
CA ALA A 35 -0.67 -12.39 6.82
C ALA A 35 -1.48 -12.98 5.66
N PRO A 36 -2.59 -13.70 5.94
CA PRO A 36 -3.46 -14.21 4.87
C PRO A 36 -3.95 -13.12 3.91
N VAL A 37 -4.18 -11.91 4.41
CA VAL A 37 -4.42 -10.72 3.59
C VAL A 37 -3.25 -9.78 3.79
N HIS A 38 -2.53 -9.48 2.72
CA HIS A 38 -1.44 -8.51 2.72
C HIS A 38 -1.40 -7.85 1.35
N VAL A 39 -2.00 -6.68 1.26
CA VAL A 39 -2.14 -5.92 0.02
C VAL A 39 -1.42 -4.60 0.17
N LEU A 40 -0.74 -4.17 -0.89
CA LEU A 40 -0.07 -2.88 -0.95
C LEU A 40 -0.92 -1.92 -1.75
N VAL A 41 -1.16 -0.72 -1.22
CA VAL A 41 -1.89 0.34 -1.91
C VAL A 41 -0.92 1.47 -2.19
N VAL A 42 -0.76 1.81 -3.47
CA VAL A 42 0.23 2.81 -3.91
C VAL A 42 -0.45 3.91 -4.71
N PRO A 43 0.01 5.17 -4.60
CA PRO A 43 -0.43 6.20 -5.54
C PRO A 43 0.24 5.97 -6.89
N ARG A 44 -0.43 6.40 -7.97
CA ARG A 44 0.17 6.30 -9.31
C ARG A 44 1.37 7.23 -9.46
N ASP A 45 1.28 8.43 -8.88
CA ASP A 45 2.38 9.36 -8.88
C ASP A 45 3.41 8.97 -7.83
N HIS A 46 4.68 9.12 -8.18
CA HIS A 46 5.77 8.74 -7.29
C HIS A 46 5.96 9.77 -6.18
N HIS A 47 5.85 9.31 -4.93
CA HIS A 47 6.24 10.05 -3.73
C HIS A 47 7.00 9.08 -2.85
N ALA A 48 8.05 9.54 -2.20
CA ALA A 48 8.95 8.63 -1.48
C ALA A 48 8.32 8.00 -0.24
N ASN A 49 7.50 8.75 0.48
CA ASN A 49 6.92 8.28 1.75
C ASN A 49 5.59 8.99 2.02
N VAL A 50 4.91 8.57 3.09
CA VAL A 50 3.57 9.06 3.39
C VAL A 50 3.57 10.55 3.79
N GLY A 51 4.62 11.02 4.45
CA GLY A 51 4.71 12.44 4.82
C GLY A 51 4.80 13.33 3.59
N GLU A 52 5.60 12.93 2.61
CA GLU A 52 5.72 13.67 1.35
C GLU A 52 4.42 13.63 0.55
N LEU A 53 3.76 12.47 0.51
CA LEU A 53 2.46 12.34 -0.16
C LEU A 53 1.43 13.26 0.49
N ALA A 54 1.33 13.25 1.81
CA ALA A 54 0.36 14.05 2.55
C ALA A 54 0.57 15.55 2.32
N SER A 55 1.84 15.99 2.23
CA SER A 55 2.17 17.40 2.00
C SER A 55 1.90 17.84 0.58
N ALA A 56 2.26 16.99 -0.41
CA ALA A 56 2.16 17.34 -1.82
C ALA A 56 0.76 17.07 -2.40
N ALA A 57 0.07 16.04 -1.92
CA ALA A 57 -1.19 15.59 -2.51
C ALA A 57 -2.15 15.07 -1.43
N PRO A 58 -2.69 15.96 -0.57
CA PRO A 58 -3.58 15.53 0.52
C PRO A 58 -4.84 14.83 0.01
N ALA A 59 -5.38 15.22 -1.13
CA ALA A 59 -6.56 14.56 -1.69
C ALA A 59 -6.24 13.12 -2.11
N THR A 60 -5.08 12.89 -2.72
CA THR A 60 -4.63 11.55 -3.10
C THR A 60 -4.38 10.70 -1.87
N THR A 61 -3.86 11.30 -0.79
CA THR A 61 -3.66 10.60 0.48
C THR A 61 -5.00 10.09 1.04
N ALA A 62 -6.04 10.91 1.01
CA ALA A 62 -7.38 10.50 1.43
C ALA A 62 -7.91 9.36 0.55
N THR A 63 -7.76 9.46 -0.76
CA THR A 63 -8.17 8.43 -1.71
C THR A 63 -7.44 7.12 -1.44
N LEU A 64 -6.15 7.18 -1.14
CA LEU A 64 -5.35 6.00 -0.82
C LEU A 64 -5.88 5.30 0.44
N LEU A 65 -6.21 6.05 1.48
CA LEU A 65 -6.77 5.48 2.70
C LEU A 65 -8.16 4.89 2.47
N GLN A 66 -8.98 5.52 1.64
CA GLN A 66 -10.28 4.97 1.25
C GLN A 66 -10.11 3.65 0.48
N ALA A 67 -9.14 3.60 -0.42
CA ALA A 67 -8.83 2.37 -1.16
C ALA A 67 -8.37 1.25 -0.22
N ALA A 68 -7.57 1.58 0.79
CA ALA A 68 -7.14 0.60 1.79
C ALA A 68 -8.34 -0.01 2.53
N GLN A 69 -9.33 0.80 2.89
CA GLN A 69 -10.55 0.33 3.51
C GLN A 69 -11.37 -0.57 2.57
N GLU A 70 -11.51 -0.16 1.32
CA GLU A 70 -12.22 -0.95 0.31
C GLU A 70 -11.56 -2.31 0.10
N VAL A 71 -10.24 -2.34 0.00
CA VAL A 71 -9.47 -3.58 -0.15
C VAL A 71 -9.72 -4.49 1.05
N ALA A 72 -9.64 -3.96 2.27
CA ALA A 72 -9.88 -4.76 3.47
C ALA A 72 -11.29 -5.37 3.47
N ALA A 73 -12.29 -4.59 3.06
CA ALA A 73 -13.67 -5.08 2.99
C ALA A 73 -13.81 -6.19 1.94
N GLU A 74 -13.23 -5.99 0.76
CA GLU A 74 -13.33 -6.97 -0.33
C GLU A 74 -12.58 -8.26 -0.02
N GLU A 75 -11.48 -8.15 0.71
CA GLU A 75 -10.69 -9.32 1.14
C GLU A 75 -11.27 -10.00 2.37
N GLY A 76 -12.37 -9.51 2.90
CA GLY A 76 -13.08 -10.14 4.01
C GLY A 76 -12.53 -9.80 5.40
N VAL A 77 -11.69 -8.80 5.52
CA VAL A 77 -11.08 -8.41 6.80
C VAL A 77 -11.48 -7.01 7.26
N GLY A 78 -12.56 -6.46 6.70
CA GLY A 78 -12.97 -5.07 6.96
C GLY A 78 -13.23 -4.73 8.41
N GLY A 79 -13.48 -5.71 9.26
CA GLY A 79 -13.71 -5.48 10.70
C GLY A 79 -12.46 -5.58 11.57
N ALA A 80 -11.34 -6.06 11.02
CA ALA A 80 -10.12 -6.29 11.81
C ALA A 80 -8.90 -6.33 10.90
N TYR A 81 -8.33 -5.18 10.64
CA TYR A 81 -7.14 -5.06 9.80
C TYR A 81 -6.26 -3.92 10.30
N ARG A 82 -5.03 -3.91 9.81
CA ARG A 82 -4.06 -2.89 10.17
C ARG A 82 -3.52 -2.25 8.90
N VAL A 83 -3.34 -0.93 8.92
CA VAL A 83 -2.68 -0.20 7.83
C VAL A 83 -1.35 0.31 8.35
N VAL A 84 -0.28 0.01 7.62
CA VAL A 84 1.07 0.38 8.03
C VAL A 84 1.76 1.13 6.90
N PHE A 85 2.34 2.28 7.23
CA PHE A 85 3.27 3.00 6.38
C PHE A 85 4.63 2.98 7.05
N ASN A 86 5.65 2.51 6.33
CA ASN A 86 7.02 2.57 6.80
C ASN A 86 7.71 3.77 6.14
N THR A 87 8.40 4.58 6.90
CA THR A 87 9.17 5.71 6.38
C THR A 87 10.63 5.53 6.75
N GLY A 88 11.46 5.38 5.73
CA GLY A 88 12.90 5.22 5.89
C GLY A 88 13.33 3.77 6.05
N ALA A 89 14.57 3.50 5.67
CA ALA A 89 15.13 2.13 5.71
C ALA A 89 15.16 1.58 7.14
N GLY A 90 15.45 2.42 8.12
CA GLY A 90 15.51 2.02 9.53
C GLY A 90 14.15 1.59 10.10
N ALA A 91 13.05 1.97 9.45
CA ALA A 91 11.71 1.57 9.85
C ALA A 91 11.14 0.46 8.95
N GLY A 92 11.96 -0.10 8.05
CA GLY A 92 11.58 -1.22 7.21
C GLY A 92 11.06 -0.86 5.83
N GLN A 93 11.23 0.39 5.41
CA GLN A 93 10.88 0.76 4.03
C GLN A 93 11.96 0.25 3.09
N THR A 94 11.58 -0.62 2.15
CA THR A 94 12.51 -1.21 1.18
C THR A 94 12.31 -0.67 -0.23
N VAL A 95 11.13 -0.16 -0.54
CA VAL A 95 10.82 0.49 -1.82
C VAL A 95 10.43 1.93 -1.51
N PHE A 96 11.15 2.89 -2.12
CA PHE A 96 10.95 4.32 -1.82
C PHE A 96 9.94 4.95 -2.77
N HIS A 97 8.81 4.31 -2.85
CA HIS A 97 7.57 4.75 -3.44
C HIS A 97 6.53 4.44 -2.39
N VAL A 98 5.87 5.44 -1.85
CA VAL A 98 4.97 5.29 -0.71
C VAL A 98 3.96 4.17 -0.95
N HIS A 99 3.76 3.34 0.06
CA HIS A 99 2.79 2.25 -0.03
C HIS A 99 2.21 1.98 1.36
N ALA A 100 0.91 1.75 1.39
CA ALA A 100 0.21 1.31 2.58
C ALA A 100 0.15 -0.21 2.58
N HIS A 101 0.61 -0.85 3.65
CA HIS A 101 0.38 -2.27 3.87
C HIS A 101 -0.99 -2.43 4.50
N VAL A 102 -1.87 -3.20 3.86
CA VAL A 102 -3.17 -3.58 4.42
C VAL A 102 -3.04 -5.03 4.85
N ILE A 103 -3.08 -5.29 6.15
CA ILE A 103 -2.76 -6.59 6.73
C ILE A 103 -3.93 -7.06 7.58
N GLY A 104 -4.36 -8.32 7.37
CA GLY A 104 -5.44 -8.91 8.13
C GLY A 104 -5.54 -10.41 7.95
N GLY A 105 -6.53 -11.01 8.59
CA GLY A 105 -6.79 -12.44 8.47
C GLY A 105 -6.07 -13.29 9.51
N ARG A 106 -5.36 -12.67 10.44
CA ARG A 106 -4.78 -13.32 11.61
C ARG A 106 -4.81 -12.35 12.78
N ASN A 107 -4.53 -12.84 13.97
CA ASN A 107 -4.45 -11.98 15.15
C ASN A 107 -3.22 -11.05 15.01
N LEU A 108 -3.46 -9.76 15.19
CA LEU A 108 -2.43 -8.72 15.10
C LEU A 108 -2.28 -8.12 16.48
N GLU A 109 -1.13 -8.33 17.08
CA GLU A 109 -0.90 -8.02 18.49
C GLU A 109 -0.39 -6.59 18.68
N TRP A 110 -0.37 -6.18 19.92
CA TRP A 110 0.18 -4.89 20.32
C TRP A 110 1.30 -5.13 21.33
N PRO A 111 2.47 -4.46 21.21
CA PRO A 111 2.80 -3.39 20.24
C PRO A 111 3.00 -3.94 18.81
N PRO A 112 2.87 -3.02 17.80
CA PRO A 112 2.82 -3.45 16.40
C PRO A 112 4.18 -3.84 15.78
N GLY A 113 5.25 -3.65 16.50
CA GLY A 113 6.57 -3.99 15.94
C GLY A 113 7.59 -4.51 16.90
#